data_ad25f6d933bb29567726b84aea486594
#
_entry.id   ad25f6d933bb29567726b84aea486594
#
_cell.length_a   1.000
_cell.length_b   1.000
_cell.length_c   1.000
_cell.angle_alpha   90.00
_cell.angle_beta   90.00
_cell.angle_gamma   90.00
#
_symmetry.space_group_name_H-M   'P 1'
#
loop_
_entity.id
_entity.type
_entity.pdbx_description
1 polymer ?
#
loop_
_entity_poly.entity_id
_entity_poly.type
_entity_poly.pdbx_seq_one_letter_code
_entity_poly.pdbx_strand_id
1 'polypeptide(L)'
;REIEQAILTEGYRFCRVQPENIGVFYKYYQQGFHVVMMISLEDTQALTVEQHQVMQERVMDLFYHPQGRLADFPEGYPVYHVELLTLLSGNNTDMMHQLCCMQKNVWGYDMKQGRLIIYENQPGDFWGLKNALENCRAESKSTGSTNPGFPLKGLSYTTIAIAAINVIVYLILEILGDTQDPFYIASHGGMYPEFIQINHQWWRIFTAMFIHFGLPH
;
A
#
# COMPACT_ATOMS: atom_id res chain seq x y z
N ARG A 1 14.72 8.18 3.51
CA ARG A 1 13.70 9.01 2.81
C ARG A 1 12.90 8.18 1.78
N GLU A 2 13.55 7.40 0.90
CA GLU A 2 12.83 6.57 -0.11
C GLU A 2 11.95 5.50 0.54
N ILE A 3 12.49 4.77 1.52
CA ILE A 3 11.76 3.75 2.29
C ILE A 3 10.54 4.37 3.01
N GLU A 4 10.72 5.52 3.65
CA GLU A 4 9.66 6.25 4.34
C GLU A 4 8.54 6.65 3.36
N GLN A 5 8.91 7.16 2.19
CA GLN A 5 7.96 7.52 1.14
C GLN A 5 7.18 6.30 0.64
N ALA A 6 7.84 5.15 0.46
CA ALA A 6 7.16 3.93 0.07
C ALA A 6 6.13 3.49 1.11
N ILE A 7 6.48 3.52 2.40
CA ILE A 7 5.54 3.20 3.48
C ILE A 7 4.36 4.19 3.50
N LEU A 8 4.62 5.49 3.35
CA LEU A 8 3.57 6.51 3.30
C LEU A 8 2.64 6.35 2.09
N THR A 9 3.17 5.94 0.93
CA THR A 9 2.38 5.70 -0.29
C THR A 9 1.40 4.54 -0.10
N GLU A 10 1.71 3.56 0.74
CA GLU A 10 0.79 2.47 1.12
C GLU A 10 -0.31 2.90 2.11
N GLY A 11 -0.40 4.20 2.40
CA GLY A 11 -1.45 4.78 3.26
C GLY A 11 -1.14 4.72 4.75
N TYR A 12 0.10 4.47 5.11
CA TYR A 12 0.55 4.62 6.51
C TYR A 12 0.72 6.10 6.86
N ARG A 13 0.53 6.43 8.12
CA ARG A 13 0.79 7.76 8.70
C ARG A 13 2.04 7.70 9.56
N PHE A 14 2.81 8.78 9.58
CA PHE A 14 4.01 8.88 10.40
C PHE A 14 3.67 9.38 11.80
N CYS A 15 4.23 8.71 12.81
CA CYS A 15 4.20 9.13 14.21
C CYS A 15 5.63 9.36 14.69
N ARG A 16 5.91 10.56 15.16
CA ARG A 16 7.23 10.88 15.70
C ARG A 16 7.37 10.30 17.11
N VAL A 17 8.40 9.52 17.32
CA VAL A 17 8.78 8.95 18.62
C VAL A 17 10.21 9.32 18.96
N GLN A 18 10.60 9.20 20.21
CA GLN A 18 12.00 9.33 20.63
C GLN A 18 12.58 7.94 20.93
N PRO A 19 13.86 7.67 20.60
CA PRO A 19 14.88 8.56 20.00
C PRO A 19 14.67 8.81 18.49
N GLU A 20 15.36 9.80 17.93
CA GLU A 20 15.19 10.26 16.53
C GLU A 20 15.58 9.25 15.45
N ASN A 21 16.35 8.20 15.80
CA ASN A 21 16.71 7.12 14.88
C ASN A 21 15.59 6.08 14.69
N ILE A 22 14.42 6.30 15.32
CA ILE A 22 13.24 5.44 15.21
C ILE A 22 12.13 6.22 14.52
N GLY A 23 11.64 5.69 13.40
CA GLY A 23 10.44 6.15 12.72
C GLY A 23 9.30 5.15 12.97
N VAL A 24 8.14 5.62 13.38
CA VAL A 24 6.96 4.77 13.55
C VAL A 24 5.91 5.17 12.54
N PHE A 25 5.46 4.21 11.75
CA PHE A 25 4.41 4.37 10.75
C PHE A 25 3.24 3.48 11.13
N TYR A 26 2.02 3.97 10.98
CA TYR A 26 0.83 3.23 11.37
C TYR A 26 -0.33 3.41 10.40
N LYS A 27 -1.16 2.38 10.33
CA LYS A 27 -2.42 2.40 9.59
C LYS A 27 -3.49 1.73 10.44
N TYR A 28 -4.63 2.39 10.63
CA TYR A 28 -5.78 1.81 11.30
C TYR A 28 -6.64 1.07 10.29
N TYR A 29 -6.86 -0.22 10.51
CA TYR A 29 -7.64 -1.06 9.62
C TYR A 29 -8.30 -2.21 10.42
N GLN A 30 -9.56 -2.52 10.11
CA GLN A 30 -10.31 -3.63 10.75
C GLN A 30 -10.25 -3.64 12.29
N GLN A 31 -10.43 -2.46 12.88
CA GLN A 31 -10.45 -2.27 14.34
C GLN A 31 -9.11 -2.62 15.04
N GLY A 32 -8.01 -2.44 14.33
CA GLY A 32 -6.67 -2.63 14.84
C GLY A 32 -5.66 -1.74 14.15
N PHE A 33 -4.42 -1.81 14.60
CA PHE A 33 -3.30 -1.08 14.01
C PHE A 33 -2.31 -2.01 13.34
N HIS A 34 -1.95 -1.69 12.11
CA HIS A 34 -0.74 -2.19 11.47
C HIS A 34 0.35 -1.16 11.66
N VAL A 35 1.42 -1.54 12.32
CA VAL A 35 2.50 -0.63 12.73
C VAL A 35 3.82 -1.09 12.14
N VAL A 36 4.58 -0.15 11.59
CA VAL A 36 5.96 -0.38 11.13
C VAL A 36 6.89 0.49 11.96
N MET A 37 7.74 -0.14 12.73
CA MET A 37 8.81 0.54 13.47
C MET A 37 10.10 0.44 12.66
N MET A 38 10.49 1.55 12.03
CA MET A 38 11.75 1.64 11.30
C MET A 38 12.85 2.10 12.21
N ILE A 39 13.93 1.32 12.32
CA ILE A 39 15.12 1.64 13.09
C ILE A 39 16.29 1.82 12.13
N SER A 40 16.83 3.03 12.09
CA SER A 40 18.04 3.32 11.32
C SER A 40 19.26 2.96 12.16
N LEU A 41 20.04 1.98 11.67
CA LEU A 41 21.26 1.50 12.31
C LEU A 41 22.47 2.14 11.63
N GLU A 42 23.22 2.91 12.38
CA GLU A 42 24.54 3.36 11.95
C GLU A 42 25.54 2.20 12.05
N ASP A 43 26.63 2.23 11.27
CA ASP A 43 27.61 1.13 11.18
C ASP A 43 28.23 0.78 12.54
N THR A 44 28.22 1.70 13.50
CA THR A 44 28.82 1.56 14.84
C THR A 44 27.79 1.29 15.95
N GLN A 45 26.51 1.38 15.66
CA GLN A 45 25.47 1.14 16.67
C GLN A 45 25.16 -0.34 16.77
N ALA A 46 25.33 -0.91 17.97
CA ALA A 46 24.86 -2.23 18.30
C ALA A 46 23.46 -2.12 18.95
N LEU A 47 22.49 -2.82 18.38
CA LEU A 47 21.16 -2.98 18.97
C LEU A 47 21.04 -4.37 19.56
N THR A 48 20.89 -4.47 20.88
CA THR A 48 20.70 -5.77 21.53
C THR A 48 19.25 -6.25 21.41
N VAL A 49 19.04 -7.56 21.56
CA VAL A 49 17.71 -8.18 21.52
C VAL A 49 16.81 -7.58 22.59
N GLU A 50 17.33 -7.36 23.79
CA GLU A 50 16.59 -6.80 24.93
C GLU A 50 16.19 -5.33 24.66
N GLN A 51 17.09 -4.54 24.10
CA GLN A 51 16.77 -3.16 23.71
C GLN A 51 15.67 -3.11 22.64
N HIS A 52 15.77 -3.99 21.64
CA HIS A 52 14.75 -4.10 20.60
C HIS A 52 13.40 -4.49 21.18
N GLN A 53 13.37 -5.47 22.09
CA GLN A 53 12.14 -5.93 22.72
C GLN A 53 11.48 -4.80 23.54
N VAL A 54 12.24 -4.05 24.33
CA VAL A 54 11.73 -2.89 25.08
C VAL A 54 11.14 -1.83 24.14
N MET A 55 11.76 -1.60 22.97
CA MET A 55 11.22 -0.67 21.99
C MET A 55 9.90 -1.18 21.39
N GLN A 56 9.83 -2.46 21.05
CA GLN A 56 8.59 -3.08 20.56
C GLN A 56 7.45 -2.95 21.59
N GLU A 57 7.70 -3.27 22.84
CA GLU A 57 6.71 -3.17 23.92
C GLU A 57 6.18 -1.75 24.08
N ARG A 58 7.05 -0.74 24.04
CA ARG A 58 6.65 0.68 24.14
C ARG A 58 5.81 1.13 22.95
N VAL A 59 6.18 0.70 21.75
CA VAL A 59 5.41 1.02 20.54
C VAL A 59 4.06 0.32 20.57
N MET A 60 4.02 -0.95 20.95
CA MET A 60 2.76 -1.70 21.12
C MET A 60 1.84 -1.04 22.14
N ASP A 61 2.35 -0.64 23.32
CA ASP A 61 1.57 0.06 24.36
C ASP A 61 0.97 1.38 23.83
N LEU A 62 1.74 2.14 23.04
CA LEU A 62 1.25 3.38 22.43
C LEU A 62 0.00 3.14 21.57
N PHE A 63 -0.02 2.05 20.79
CA PHE A 63 -1.11 1.77 19.86
C PHE A 63 -2.26 0.97 20.49
N TYR A 64 -2.04 0.26 21.59
CA TYR A 64 -3.14 -0.31 22.39
C TYR A 64 -3.88 0.77 23.19
N HIS A 65 -3.19 1.87 23.54
CA HIS A 65 -3.76 2.98 24.30
C HIS A 65 -3.55 4.30 23.55
N PRO A 66 -4.15 4.47 22.35
CA PRO A 66 -3.86 5.59 21.46
C PRO A 66 -4.47 6.91 21.91
N GLN A 67 -5.47 6.88 22.79
CA GLN A 67 -6.23 8.06 23.22
C GLN A 67 -5.33 9.10 23.90
N GLY A 68 -5.36 10.32 23.38
CA GLY A 68 -4.51 11.42 23.87
C GLY A 68 -3.02 11.30 23.52
N ARG A 69 -2.60 10.22 22.86
CA ARG A 69 -1.21 9.97 22.45
C ARG A 69 -1.00 10.11 20.94
N LEU A 70 -2.01 9.76 20.14
CA LEU A 70 -2.03 9.98 18.70
C LEU A 70 -2.92 11.18 18.38
N ALA A 71 -2.34 12.22 17.78
CA ALA A 71 -2.97 13.54 17.63
C ALA A 71 -4.30 13.52 16.86
N ASP A 72 -4.45 12.61 15.89
CA ASP A 72 -5.61 12.56 14.99
C ASP A 72 -6.44 11.27 15.16
N PHE A 73 -6.28 10.56 16.28
CA PHE A 73 -7.05 9.33 16.50
C PHE A 73 -8.37 9.68 17.21
N PRO A 74 -9.55 9.43 16.57
CA PRO A 74 -10.83 9.78 17.14
C PRO A 74 -11.12 9.00 18.44
N GLU A 75 -11.74 9.66 19.41
CA GLU A 75 -12.23 8.99 20.62
C GLU A 75 -13.33 7.98 20.28
N GLY A 76 -13.33 6.84 20.95
CA GLY A 76 -14.36 5.81 20.82
C GLY A 76 -14.10 4.76 19.73
N TYR A 77 -13.03 4.86 18.97
CA TYR A 77 -12.64 3.79 18.05
C TYR A 77 -12.00 2.63 18.81
N PRO A 78 -12.52 1.39 18.69
CA PRO A 78 -11.97 0.25 19.38
C PRO A 78 -10.64 -0.20 18.78
N VAL A 79 -9.73 -0.67 19.65
CA VAL A 79 -8.47 -1.31 19.22
C VAL A 79 -8.44 -2.71 19.83
N TYR A 80 -8.64 -3.72 18.97
CA TYR A 80 -8.63 -5.12 19.40
C TYR A 80 -7.30 -5.83 19.15
N HIS A 81 -6.53 -5.36 18.15
CA HIS A 81 -5.23 -5.92 17.85
C HIS A 81 -4.25 -4.85 17.36
N VAL A 82 -2.99 -5.10 17.59
CA VAL A 82 -1.87 -4.31 17.07
C VAL A 82 -0.86 -5.28 16.49
N GLU A 83 -0.59 -5.15 15.20
CA GLU A 83 0.44 -5.92 14.50
C GLU A 83 1.65 -5.03 14.25
N LEU A 84 2.80 -5.44 14.74
CA LEU A 84 4.04 -4.68 14.64
C LEU A 84 5.06 -5.41 13.76
N LEU A 85 5.56 -4.71 12.76
CA LEU A 85 6.74 -5.07 11.99
C LEU A 85 7.89 -4.14 12.35
N THR A 86 9.06 -4.69 12.65
CA THR A 86 10.28 -3.90 12.74
C THR A 86 11.04 -3.95 11.41
N LEU A 87 11.38 -2.79 10.87
CA LEU A 87 12.22 -2.64 9.69
C LEU A 87 13.58 -2.06 10.10
N LEU A 88 14.59 -2.89 10.09
CA LEU A 88 15.97 -2.47 10.37
C LEU A 88 16.61 -1.96 9.08
N SER A 89 17.03 -0.71 9.04
CA SER A 89 17.72 -0.14 7.88
C SER A 89 19.15 0.24 8.21
N GLY A 90 20.09 -0.21 7.40
CA GLY A 90 21.52 0.07 7.63
C GLY A 90 22.43 -0.70 6.68
N ASN A 91 23.72 -0.72 7.02
CA ASN A 91 24.76 -1.38 6.22
C ASN A 91 25.31 -2.65 6.88
N ASN A 92 24.98 -2.89 8.15
CA ASN A 92 25.47 -4.05 8.91
C ASN A 92 24.47 -5.22 8.80
N THR A 93 24.63 -6.01 7.75
CA THR A 93 23.78 -7.17 7.46
C THR A 93 23.91 -8.28 8.50
N ASP A 94 25.06 -8.43 9.15
CA ASP A 94 25.27 -9.48 10.16
C ASP A 94 24.44 -9.21 11.43
N MET A 95 24.42 -7.97 11.88
CA MET A 95 23.60 -7.56 13.01
C MET A 95 22.10 -7.67 12.69
N MET A 96 21.68 -7.27 11.50
CA MET A 96 20.29 -7.46 11.04
C MET A 96 19.92 -8.94 11.06
N HIS A 97 20.84 -9.81 10.59
CA HIS A 97 20.63 -11.26 10.60
C HIS A 97 20.41 -11.80 12.01
N GLN A 98 21.25 -11.40 12.97
CA GLN A 98 21.11 -11.85 14.37
C GLN A 98 19.72 -11.47 14.94
N LEU A 99 19.30 -10.23 14.77
CA LEU A 99 17.99 -9.78 15.27
C LEU A 99 16.84 -10.49 14.57
N CYS A 100 16.91 -10.66 13.25
CA CYS A 100 15.89 -11.37 12.50
C CYS A 100 15.81 -12.86 12.87
N CYS A 101 16.92 -13.50 13.25
CA CYS A 101 16.90 -14.90 13.70
C CYS A 101 16.30 -15.07 15.11
N MET A 102 16.46 -14.07 15.98
CA MET A 102 16.05 -14.15 17.38
C MET A 102 14.66 -13.58 17.65
N GLN A 103 14.14 -12.74 16.75
CA GLN A 103 12.88 -12.01 16.93
C GLN A 103 11.92 -12.29 15.77
N LYS A 104 10.62 -12.18 16.03
CA LYS A 104 9.57 -12.30 15.00
C LYS A 104 9.19 -10.93 14.44
N ASN A 105 8.70 -10.92 13.22
CA ASN A 105 8.25 -9.71 12.53
C ASN A 105 9.37 -8.65 12.41
N VAL A 106 10.56 -9.10 12.00
CA VAL A 106 11.72 -8.23 11.78
C VAL A 106 12.23 -8.42 10.36
N TRP A 107 12.26 -7.35 9.59
CA TRP A 107 12.86 -7.30 8.25
C TRP A 107 14.12 -6.45 8.25
N GLY A 108 15.05 -6.77 7.39
CA GLY A 108 16.24 -5.97 7.13
C GLY A 108 16.13 -5.22 5.81
N TYR A 109 16.69 -4.02 5.74
CA TYR A 109 16.87 -3.28 4.49
C TYR A 109 18.35 -2.87 4.36
N ASP A 110 19.04 -3.48 3.40
CA ASP A 110 20.44 -3.18 3.09
C ASP A 110 20.50 -1.85 2.32
N MET A 111 21.01 -0.81 2.97
CA MET A 111 21.13 0.52 2.39
C MET A 111 22.18 0.61 1.27
N LYS A 112 23.24 -0.23 1.31
CA LYS A 112 24.28 -0.28 0.26
C LYS A 112 23.74 -0.90 -1.03
N GLN A 113 23.03 -2.02 -0.89
CA GLN A 113 22.49 -2.75 -2.05
C GLN A 113 21.09 -2.21 -2.42
N GLY A 114 20.43 -1.50 -1.51
CA GLY A 114 19.08 -1.00 -1.65
C GLY A 114 18.09 -2.14 -1.87
N ARG A 115 18.13 -3.14 -1.03
CA ARG A 115 17.24 -4.30 -1.13
C ARG A 115 16.66 -4.70 0.21
N LEU A 116 15.43 -5.16 0.19
CA LEU A 116 14.76 -5.77 1.32
C LEU A 116 15.34 -7.18 1.57
N ILE A 117 15.55 -7.51 2.83
CA ILE A 117 16.04 -8.83 3.28
C ILE A 117 14.97 -9.40 4.22
N ILE A 118 14.36 -10.51 3.81
CA ILE A 118 13.39 -11.27 4.60
C ILE A 118 13.97 -12.67 4.79
N TYR A 119 14.22 -13.04 6.04
CA TYR A 119 14.73 -14.37 6.38
C TYR A 119 13.58 -15.38 6.48
N GLU A 120 13.88 -16.67 6.33
CA GLU A 120 12.87 -17.75 6.25
C GLU A 120 11.92 -17.84 7.46
N ASN A 121 12.40 -17.42 8.65
CA ASN A 121 11.60 -17.41 9.89
C ASN A 121 10.71 -16.16 10.03
N GLN A 122 10.73 -15.27 9.05
CA GLN A 122 10.00 -14.01 9.07
C GLN A 122 8.76 -14.06 8.14
N PRO A 123 7.74 -13.23 8.39
CA PRO A 123 6.59 -13.16 7.51
C PRO A 123 7.02 -12.74 6.09
N GLY A 124 6.58 -13.49 5.09
CA GLY A 124 6.93 -13.24 3.69
C GLY A 124 6.31 -11.97 3.11
N ASP A 125 5.26 -11.45 3.74
CA ASP A 125 4.65 -10.14 3.46
C ASP A 125 4.07 -9.57 4.76
N PHE A 126 3.90 -8.26 4.79
CA PHE A 126 3.23 -7.54 5.87
C PHE A 126 2.32 -6.48 5.25
N TRP A 127 1.07 -6.89 5.00
CA TRP A 127 0.00 -6.03 4.48
C TRP A 127 0.36 -5.29 3.18
N GLY A 128 1.07 -5.97 2.27
CA GLY A 128 1.47 -5.44 0.97
C GLY A 128 2.79 -4.66 0.95
N LEU A 129 3.41 -4.42 2.09
CA LEU A 129 4.64 -3.62 2.21
C LEU A 129 5.84 -4.22 1.49
N LYS A 130 5.89 -5.56 1.32
CA LYS A 130 6.98 -6.20 0.59
C LYS A 130 7.17 -5.59 -0.79
N ASN A 131 6.11 -5.56 -1.58
CA ASN A 131 6.16 -5.04 -2.94
C ASN A 131 6.55 -3.55 -2.98
N ALA A 132 6.02 -2.74 -2.05
CA ALA A 132 6.35 -1.33 -1.95
C ALA A 132 7.85 -1.11 -1.66
N LEU A 133 8.42 -1.86 -0.72
CA LEU A 133 9.83 -1.75 -0.34
C LEU A 133 10.79 -2.34 -1.38
N GLU A 134 10.42 -3.40 -2.10
CA GLU A 134 11.21 -3.95 -3.20
C GLU A 134 11.27 -3.01 -4.40
N ASN A 135 10.20 -2.25 -4.65
CA ASN A 135 10.11 -1.31 -5.77
C ASN A 135 10.78 0.04 -5.51
N CYS A 136 11.08 0.41 -4.25
CA CYS A 136 11.72 1.67 -3.90
C CYS A 136 12.96 2.01 -4.76
N ARG A 137 13.77 1.01 -5.13
CA ARG A 137 14.99 1.21 -5.92
C ARG A 137 14.75 1.22 -7.43
N ALA A 138 13.65 0.66 -7.91
CA ALA A 138 13.36 0.68 -9.34
C ALA A 138 13.13 2.10 -9.83
N GLU A 139 12.57 2.96 -8.97
CA GLU A 139 12.31 4.37 -9.26
C GLU A 139 13.56 5.24 -9.17
N SER A 140 14.47 5.00 -8.23
CA SER A 140 15.71 5.79 -8.08
C SER A 140 16.74 5.55 -9.20
N LYS A 141 16.65 4.45 -9.95
CA LYS A 141 17.47 4.23 -11.15
C LYS A 141 16.90 4.88 -12.42
N SER A 142 15.66 5.37 -12.37
CA SER A 142 14.97 5.98 -13.50
C SER A 142 14.93 7.52 -13.48
N THR A 143 15.52 8.18 -12.48
CA THR A 143 15.62 9.66 -12.42
C THR A 143 16.71 10.21 -13.35
N GLY A 144 16.57 9.91 -14.62
CA GLY A 144 17.37 10.45 -15.73
C GLY A 144 16.50 10.78 -16.94
N SER A 145 15.23 11.15 -16.75
CA SER A 145 14.40 11.83 -17.76
C SER A 145 13.08 12.28 -17.14
N THR A 146 12.97 13.56 -16.88
CA THR A 146 11.72 14.23 -16.51
C THR A 146 10.80 14.33 -17.71
N ASN A 147 9.85 13.41 -17.80
CA ASN A 147 8.58 13.65 -18.47
C ASN A 147 7.47 13.30 -17.48
N PRO A 148 6.49 14.20 -17.24
CA PRO A 148 5.31 13.90 -16.43
C PRO A 148 4.34 13.04 -17.27
N GLY A 149 4.72 11.79 -17.53
CA GLY A 149 3.86 10.78 -18.10
C GLY A 149 3.44 9.83 -17.00
N PHE A 150 2.16 9.51 -16.95
CA PHE A 150 1.59 8.46 -16.09
C PHE A 150 2.53 7.25 -16.05
N PRO A 151 2.90 6.73 -14.86
CA PRO A 151 3.81 5.59 -14.75
C PRO A 151 3.10 4.30 -15.21
N LEU A 152 3.21 4.01 -16.51
CA LEU A 152 2.73 2.76 -17.10
C LEU A 152 3.68 1.56 -16.82
N LYS A 153 4.80 1.79 -16.11
CA LYS A 153 5.74 0.73 -15.73
C LYS A 153 5.26 0.03 -14.46
N GLY A 154 4.69 -1.14 -14.65
CA GLY A 154 4.18 -2.01 -13.57
C GLY A 154 2.74 -2.47 -13.79
N LEU A 155 1.98 -1.86 -14.70
CA LEU A 155 0.68 -2.39 -15.07
C LEU A 155 0.84 -3.61 -16.00
N SER A 156 0.14 -4.69 -15.67
CA SER A 156 -0.01 -5.83 -16.56
C SER A 156 -0.56 -5.35 -17.92
N TYR A 157 -0.06 -5.91 -19.02
CA TYR A 157 -0.60 -5.63 -20.36
C TYR A 157 -2.12 -5.83 -20.41
N THR A 158 -2.65 -6.77 -19.64
CA THR A 158 -4.11 -7.01 -19.50
C THR A 158 -4.83 -5.80 -18.90
N THR A 159 -4.27 -5.20 -17.84
CA THR A 159 -4.85 -4.01 -17.22
C THR A 159 -4.85 -2.81 -18.16
N ILE A 160 -3.75 -2.61 -18.90
CA ILE A 160 -3.65 -1.55 -19.89
C ILE A 160 -4.65 -1.78 -21.03
N ALA A 161 -4.78 -3.01 -21.51
CA ALA A 161 -5.73 -3.36 -22.56
C ALA A 161 -7.19 -3.11 -22.12
N ILE A 162 -7.57 -3.54 -20.92
CA ILE A 162 -8.91 -3.31 -20.37
C ILE A 162 -9.19 -1.81 -20.20
N ALA A 163 -8.24 -1.07 -19.64
CA ALA A 163 -8.37 0.38 -19.48
C ALA A 163 -8.50 1.09 -20.84
N ALA A 164 -7.71 0.70 -21.83
CA ALA A 164 -7.80 1.25 -23.18
C ALA A 164 -9.15 0.95 -23.84
N ILE A 165 -9.68 -0.27 -23.70
CA ILE A 165 -11.00 -0.65 -24.19
C ILE A 165 -12.08 0.22 -23.54
N ASN A 166 -12.05 0.43 -22.22
CA ASN A 166 -13.01 1.29 -21.52
C ASN A 166 -12.98 2.72 -22.05
N VAL A 167 -11.80 3.30 -22.22
CA VAL A 167 -11.65 4.66 -22.76
C VAL A 167 -12.18 4.74 -24.20
N ILE A 168 -11.86 3.77 -25.04
CA ILE A 168 -12.31 3.74 -26.44
C ILE A 168 -13.83 3.61 -26.52
N VAL A 169 -14.43 2.70 -25.75
CA VAL A 169 -15.90 2.51 -25.71
C VAL A 169 -16.57 3.79 -25.23
N TYR A 170 -16.05 4.42 -24.16
CA TYR A 170 -16.59 5.69 -23.67
C TYR A 170 -16.55 6.79 -24.73
N LEU A 171 -15.40 6.97 -25.41
CA LEU A 171 -15.26 7.99 -26.44
C LEU A 171 -16.20 7.75 -27.64
N ILE A 172 -16.38 6.49 -28.05
CA ILE A 172 -17.30 6.14 -29.12
C ILE A 172 -18.75 6.50 -28.73
N LEU A 173 -19.18 6.13 -27.52
CA LEU A 173 -20.53 6.42 -27.05
C LEU A 173 -20.77 7.92 -26.88
N GLU A 174 -19.79 8.68 -26.40
CA GLU A 174 -19.88 10.14 -26.25
C GLU A 174 -19.96 10.87 -27.60
N ILE A 175 -19.28 10.37 -28.63
CA ILE A 175 -19.34 10.92 -29.99
C ILE A 175 -20.68 10.59 -30.67
N LEU A 176 -21.26 9.43 -30.39
CA LEU A 176 -22.50 8.97 -31.02
C LEU A 176 -23.76 9.50 -30.35
N GLY A 177 -23.68 9.92 -29.06
CA GLY A 177 -24.82 10.44 -28.32
C GLY A 177 -24.46 10.92 -26.93
N ASP A 178 -25.49 11.14 -26.09
CA ASP A 178 -25.32 11.64 -24.73
C ASP A 178 -25.21 10.48 -23.75
N THR A 179 -23.99 10.27 -23.21
CA THR A 179 -23.74 9.22 -22.19
C THR A 179 -24.37 9.52 -20.83
N GLN A 180 -24.96 10.69 -20.64
CA GLN A 180 -25.77 11.04 -19.45
C GLN A 180 -27.25 10.70 -19.61
N ASP A 181 -27.69 10.31 -20.81
CA ASP A 181 -29.06 9.84 -21.03
C ASP A 181 -29.17 8.34 -20.70
N PRO A 182 -29.96 7.95 -19.65
CA PRO A 182 -30.15 6.55 -19.28
C PRO A 182 -30.72 5.69 -20.40
N PHE A 183 -31.60 6.23 -21.25
CA PHE A 183 -32.19 5.51 -22.39
C PHE A 183 -31.17 5.26 -23.50
N TYR A 184 -30.30 6.23 -23.75
CA TYR A 184 -29.21 6.08 -24.70
C TYR A 184 -28.26 4.97 -24.25
N ILE A 185 -27.83 4.98 -22.99
CA ILE A 185 -26.95 3.94 -22.41
C ILE A 185 -27.63 2.57 -22.42
N ALA A 186 -28.92 2.49 -22.05
CA ALA A 186 -29.68 1.25 -22.11
C ALA A 186 -29.81 0.69 -23.53
N SER A 187 -30.00 1.55 -24.54
CA SER A 187 -30.07 1.12 -25.95
C SER A 187 -28.75 0.59 -26.50
N HIS A 188 -27.60 1.08 -25.97
CA HIS A 188 -26.26 0.71 -26.43
C HIS A 188 -25.57 -0.39 -25.57
N GLY A 189 -26.34 -1.13 -24.76
CA GLY A 189 -25.82 -2.30 -24.05
C GLY A 189 -25.59 -2.09 -22.55
N GLY A 190 -26.01 -0.97 -22.00
CA GLY A 190 -26.04 -0.73 -20.57
C GLY A 190 -26.96 -1.73 -19.83
N MET A 191 -26.71 -1.91 -18.54
CA MET A 191 -27.48 -2.82 -17.70
C MET A 191 -28.87 -2.24 -17.45
N TYR A 192 -29.89 -2.91 -17.98
CA TYR A 192 -31.29 -2.57 -17.78
C TYR A 192 -32.09 -3.83 -17.46
N PRO A 193 -32.74 -3.93 -16.28
CA PRO A 193 -33.34 -5.18 -15.79
C PRO A 193 -34.39 -5.77 -16.76
N GLU A 194 -35.22 -4.96 -17.37
CA GLU A 194 -36.27 -5.46 -18.28
C GLU A 194 -35.66 -6.11 -19.53
N PHE A 195 -34.58 -5.56 -20.09
CA PHE A 195 -33.92 -6.18 -21.24
C PHE A 195 -33.28 -7.52 -20.89
N ILE A 196 -32.82 -7.69 -19.65
CA ILE A 196 -32.23 -8.96 -19.20
C ILE A 196 -33.31 -9.98 -18.90
N GLN A 197 -34.34 -9.60 -18.13
CA GLN A 197 -35.35 -10.52 -17.63
C GLN A 197 -36.40 -10.90 -18.68
N ILE A 198 -36.88 -9.91 -19.47
CA ILE A 198 -37.95 -10.10 -20.44
C ILE A 198 -37.40 -10.46 -21.82
N ASN A 199 -36.36 -9.79 -22.26
CA ASN A 199 -35.80 -9.99 -23.61
C ASN A 199 -34.62 -10.97 -23.64
N HIS A 200 -34.27 -11.58 -22.49
CA HIS A 200 -33.18 -12.55 -22.35
C HIS A 200 -31.81 -12.08 -22.87
N GLN A 201 -31.52 -10.76 -22.77
CA GLN A 201 -30.28 -10.16 -23.24
C GLN A 201 -29.17 -10.25 -22.20
N TRP A 202 -28.78 -11.47 -21.81
CA TRP A 202 -27.76 -11.76 -20.79
C TRP A 202 -26.37 -11.19 -21.11
N TRP A 203 -26.06 -10.98 -22.37
CA TRP A 203 -24.82 -10.37 -22.83
C TRP A 203 -24.59 -8.97 -22.26
N ARG A 204 -25.65 -8.28 -21.85
CA ARG A 204 -25.59 -6.93 -21.26
C ARG A 204 -24.81 -6.91 -19.93
N ILE A 205 -24.73 -8.04 -19.22
CA ILE A 205 -23.92 -8.15 -18.01
C ILE A 205 -22.44 -7.92 -18.32
N PHE A 206 -21.98 -8.43 -19.47
CA PHE A 206 -20.60 -8.24 -19.92
C PHE A 206 -20.35 -6.84 -20.50
N THR A 207 -21.24 -6.32 -21.34
CA THR A 207 -21.06 -5.01 -21.96
C THR A 207 -21.18 -3.87 -20.97
N ALA A 208 -22.01 -4.00 -19.93
CA ALA A 208 -22.12 -3.01 -18.87
C ALA A 208 -20.80 -2.78 -18.09
N MET A 209 -19.85 -3.72 -18.13
CA MET A 209 -18.52 -3.55 -17.55
C MET A 209 -17.69 -2.47 -18.26
N PHE A 210 -18.02 -2.16 -19.51
CA PHE A 210 -17.29 -1.22 -20.36
C PHE A 210 -18.04 0.09 -20.61
N ILE A 211 -19.30 0.19 -20.16
CA ILE A 211 -20.16 1.35 -20.40
C ILE A 211 -20.22 2.20 -19.12
N HIS A 212 -19.86 3.47 -19.26
CA HIS A 212 -19.84 4.44 -18.16
C HIS A 212 -20.94 5.50 -18.37
N PHE A 213 -21.57 5.89 -17.27
CA PHE A 213 -22.62 6.93 -17.24
C PHE A 213 -21.96 8.28 -16.97
N GLY A 214 -21.56 8.98 -18.05
CA GLY A 214 -20.91 10.29 -17.94
C GLY A 214 -19.48 10.28 -17.38
N LEU A 215 -18.82 11.44 -17.40
CA LEU A 215 -17.43 11.63 -16.94
C LEU A 215 -17.23 11.52 -15.40
N PRO A 216 -18.20 11.88 -14.52
CA PRO A 216 -17.99 11.85 -13.06
C PRO A 216 -18.16 10.50 -12.40
N HIS A 217 -18.40 9.44 -13.15
CA HIS A 217 -18.72 8.12 -12.57
C HIS A 217 -17.51 7.19 -12.54
#